data_0cde248fd52d5a26bc70ba40db2fc350
#
_entry.id   0cde248fd52d5a26bc70ba40db2fc350
#
_cell.length_a   1.000
_cell.length_b   1.000
_cell.length_c   1.000
_cell.angle_alpha   90.00
_cell.angle_beta   90.00
_cell.angle_gamma   90.00
#
_symmetry.space_group_name_H-M   'P 1'
#
loop_
_entity.id
_entity.type
_entity.pdbx_description
1 polymer ?
#
loop_
_entity_poly.entity_id
_entity_poly.type
_entity_poly.pdbx_seq_one_letter_code
_entity_poly.pdbx_strand_id
1 'polypeptide(L)'
;MSDYGSLEGVAALVRRYVNTSGVFDNTTNPKLNAVDTWLEQASSALDICLEAEGFSTPVTLEKPKRALDGFVNSMVAAACEGVNGSGRFGPTAKTPGGMGRFHNTLSKEACEFVHDMAAGLERMGVTRSNNFAEGIAFRSTDESGAQIVPLFQRKGFGNKPDNWDIAPGSTGTYG
;
A
#
# COMPACT_ATOMS: atom_id res chain seq x y z
N MET A 1 0.52 8.75 -16.94
CA MET A 1 -0.61 7.83 -17.21
C MET A 1 -0.70 6.92 -16.00
N SER A 2 -1.80 6.90 -15.30
CA SER A 2 -1.96 6.08 -14.07
C SER A 2 -1.99 4.59 -14.41
N ASP A 3 -1.35 3.76 -13.60
CA ASP A 3 -1.35 2.31 -13.77
C ASP A 3 -2.66 1.69 -13.30
N TYR A 4 -3.35 2.36 -12.36
CA TYR A 4 -4.65 1.95 -11.82
C TYR A 4 -5.66 3.08 -11.93
N GLY A 5 -6.93 2.68 -12.09
CA GLY A 5 -8.03 3.58 -12.23
C GLY A 5 -8.19 4.18 -13.62
N SER A 6 -9.28 4.88 -13.84
CA SER A 6 -9.56 5.55 -15.12
C SER A 6 -10.51 6.72 -14.92
N LEU A 7 -10.41 7.73 -15.81
CA LEU A 7 -11.32 8.86 -15.83
C LEU A 7 -12.78 8.43 -15.98
N GLU A 8 -13.05 7.41 -16.83
CA GLU A 8 -14.39 6.85 -17.01
C GLU A 8 -14.90 6.18 -15.75
N GLY A 9 -14.03 5.44 -15.04
CA GLY A 9 -14.37 4.81 -13.76
C GLY A 9 -14.74 5.83 -12.70
N VAL A 10 -13.99 6.92 -12.58
CA VAL A 10 -14.33 8.03 -11.68
C VAL A 10 -15.61 8.71 -12.13
N ALA A 11 -15.78 9.03 -13.41
CA ALA A 11 -16.97 9.68 -13.95
C ALA A 11 -18.25 8.87 -13.68
N ALA A 12 -18.16 7.54 -13.75
CA ALA A 12 -19.28 6.66 -13.44
C ALA A 12 -19.74 6.76 -11.97
N LEU A 13 -18.81 7.02 -11.05
CA LEU A 13 -19.09 7.15 -9.61
C LEU A 13 -19.65 8.54 -9.25
N VAL A 14 -19.21 9.60 -9.95
CA VAL A 14 -19.53 10.99 -9.59
C VAL A 14 -20.26 11.73 -10.73
N ARG A 15 -21.30 11.15 -11.27
CA ARG A 15 -22.07 11.64 -12.43
C ARG A 15 -22.53 13.10 -12.33
N ARG A 16 -22.70 13.64 -11.14
CA ARG A 16 -23.15 15.03 -10.91
C ARG A 16 -22.04 16.06 -11.19
N TYR A 17 -20.79 15.65 -11.33
CA TYR A 17 -19.65 16.54 -11.53
C TYR A 17 -19.06 16.45 -12.94
N VAL A 18 -19.63 15.61 -13.78
CA VAL A 18 -19.27 15.51 -15.20
C VAL A 18 -20.22 16.32 -16.06
N ASN A 19 -19.82 16.59 -17.31
CA ASN A 19 -20.65 17.26 -18.28
C ASN A 19 -21.83 16.37 -18.77
N THR A 20 -22.66 16.90 -19.64
CA THR A 20 -23.82 16.19 -20.23
C THR A 20 -23.45 14.95 -21.04
N SER A 21 -22.20 14.86 -21.49
CA SER A 21 -21.64 13.69 -22.19
C SER A 21 -21.04 12.65 -21.22
N GLY A 22 -21.08 12.91 -19.91
CA GLY A 22 -20.59 12.00 -18.90
C GLY A 22 -19.06 11.98 -18.74
N VAL A 23 -18.37 13.01 -19.19
CA VAL A 23 -16.91 13.13 -19.11
C VAL A 23 -16.48 14.40 -18.35
N PHE A 24 -15.28 14.35 -17.76
CA PHE A 24 -14.64 15.55 -17.22
C PHE A 24 -14.05 16.39 -18.37
N ASP A 25 -14.15 17.70 -18.27
CA ASP A 25 -13.55 18.64 -19.19
C ASP A 25 -13.09 19.93 -18.46
N ASN A 26 -12.72 20.95 -19.23
CA ASN A 26 -12.28 22.23 -18.64
C ASN A 26 -13.41 23.07 -18.03
N THR A 27 -14.66 22.71 -18.29
CA THR A 27 -15.86 23.40 -17.77
C THR A 27 -16.44 22.73 -16.54
N THR A 28 -16.05 21.49 -16.26
CA THR A 28 -16.49 20.73 -15.08
C THR A 28 -15.78 21.21 -13.80
N ASN A 29 -16.39 20.94 -12.66
CA ASN A 29 -15.77 21.13 -11.36
C ASN A 29 -15.83 19.83 -10.56
N PRO A 30 -14.71 19.14 -10.37
CA PRO A 30 -13.33 19.50 -10.74
C PRO A 30 -13.06 19.45 -12.25
N LYS A 31 -12.01 20.14 -12.69
CA LYS A 31 -11.55 20.11 -14.07
C LYS A 31 -10.83 18.80 -14.39
N LEU A 32 -10.83 18.40 -15.68
CA LEU A 32 -10.16 17.20 -16.17
C LEU A 32 -8.72 17.04 -15.63
N ASN A 33 -7.89 18.07 -15.77
CA ASN A 33 -6.49 18.02 -15.33
C ASN A 33 -6.34 17.74 -13.83
N ALA A 34 -7.26 18.22 -12.99
CA ALA A 34 -7.20 17.95 -11.55
C ALA A 34 -7.53 16.49 -11.26
N VAL A 35 -8.53 15.95 -11.93
CA VAL A 35 -8.92 14.53 -11.75
C VAL A 35 -7.82 13.59 -12.25
N ASP A 36 -7.19 13.91 -13.37
CA ASP A 36 -6.07 13.14 -13.92
C ASP A 36 -4.87 13.14 -12.97
N THR A 37 -4.52 14.32 -12.42
CA THR A 37 -3.47 14.44 -11.39
C THR A 37 -3.79 13.60 -10.14
N TRP A 38 -5.04 13.59 -9.69
CA TRP A 38 -5.43 12.78 -8.52
C TRP A 38 -5.40 11.29 -8.80
N LEU A 39 -5.73 10.86 -10.02
CA LEU A 39 -5.57 9.47 -10.47
C LEU A 39 -4.10 9.04 -10.42
N GLU A 40 -3.20 9.85 -10.94
CA GLU A 40 -1.76 9.57 -10.89
C GLU A 40 -1.24 9.51 -9.45
N GLN A 41 -1.66 10.42 -8.58
CA GLN A 41 -1.28 10.43 -7.17
C GLN A 41 -1.80 9.21 -6.42
N ALA A 42 -3.07 8.83 -6.65
CA ALA A 42 -3.67 7.67 -6.01
C ALA A 42 -3.04 6.36 -6.48
N SER A 43 -2.77 6.24 -7.78
CA SER A 43 -2.06 5.10 -8.37
C SER A 43 -0.65 4.95 -7.79
N SER A 44 0.12 6.05 -7.72
CA SER A 44 1.48 6.04 -7.15
C SER A 44 1.49 5.70 -5.66
N ALA A 45 0.52 6.21 -4.89
CA ALA A 45 0.41 5.87 -3.46
C ALA A 45 0.11 4.38 -3.27
N LEU A 46 -0.72 3.82 -4.13
CA LEU A 46 -1.04 2.39 -4.11
C LEU A 46 0.19 1.53 -4.44
N ASP A 47 0.98 1.92 -5.46
CA ASP A 47 2.23 1.23 -5.80
C ASP A 47 3.22 1.22 -4.64
N ILE A 48 3.42 2.35 -3.97
CA ILE A 48 4.28 2.45 -2.79
C ILE A 48 3.82 1.47 -1.70
N CYS A 49 2.52 1.36 -1.46
CA CYS A 49 1.98 0.45 -0.45
C CYS A 49 2.11 -1.03 -0.88
N LEU A 50 1.92 -1.33 -2.17
CA LEU A 50 2.14 -2.67 -2.72
C LEU A 50 3.60 -3.09 -2.59
N GLU A 51 4.54 -2.21 -2.94
CA GLU A 51 5.97 -2.46 -2.75
C GLU A 51 6.35 -2.62 -1.28
N ALA A 52 5.75 -1.83 -0.38
CA ALA A 52 5.97 -1.95 1.07
C ALA A 52 5.51 -3.30 1.62
N GLU A 53 4.44 -3.88 1.07
CA GLU A 53 3.99 -5.25 1.37
C GLU A 53 4.76 -6.33 0.61
N GLY A 54 5.69 -5.93 -0.26
CA GLY A 54 6.58 -6.80 -1.01
C GLY A 54 6.01 -7.31 -2.33
N PHE A 55 4.96 -6.71 -2.86
CA PHE A 55 4.44 -7.07 -4.18
C PHE A 55 5.19 -6.37 -5.30
N SER A 56 5.28 -7.03 -6.45
CA SER A 56 5.83 -6.41 -7.67
C SER A 56 4.80 -5.48 -8.29
N THR A 57 5.21 -4.25 -8.61
CA THR A 57 4.38 -3.24 -9.28
C THR A 57 4.87 -2.98 -10.71
N PRO A 58 4.00 -2.57 -11.61
CA PRO A 58 2.53 -2.55 -11.49
C PRO A 58 1.90 -3.94 -11.57
N VAL A 59 0.77 -4.14 -10.89
CA VAL A 59 0.01 -5.39 -10.96
C VAL A 59 -0.73 -5.46 -12.29
N THR A 60 -0.37 -6.44 -13.12
CA THR A 60 -0.91 -6.60 -14.49
C THR A 60 -2.02 -7.64 -14.60
N LEU A 61 -2.16 -8.51 -13.60
CA LEU A 61 -3.17 -9.56 -13.59
C LEU A 61 -4.58 -8.95 -13.52
N GLU A 62 -5.46 -9.37 -14.42
CA GLU A 62 -6.75 -8.73 -14.66
C GLU A 62 -7.65 -8.65 -13.41
N LYS A 63 -7.78 -9.74 -12.66
CA LYS A 63 -8.67 -9.78 -11.49
C LYS A 63 -8.18 -8.89 -10.34
N PRO A 64 -6.92 -9.02 -9.86
CA PRO A 64 -6.42 -8.12 -8.82
C PRO A 64 -6.35 -6.68 -9.32
N LYS A 65 -5.96 -6.43 -10.58
CA LYS A 65 -5.95 -5.08 -11.15
C LYS A 65 -7.32 -4.40 -11.07
N ARG A 66 -8.41 -5.10 -11.38
CA ARG A 66 -9.77 -4.55 -11.25
C ARG A 66 -10.12 -4.11 -9.83
N ALA A 67 -9.65 -4.83 -8.81
CA ALA A 67 -9.87 -4.43 -7.42
C ALA A 67 -9.09 -3.15 -7.08
N LEU A 68 -7.83 -3.07 -7.55
CA LEU A 68 -6.97 -1.90 -7.39
C LEU A 68 -7.52 -0.68 -8.15
N ASP A 69 -8.00 -0.87 -9.39
CA ASP A 69 -8.67 0.15 -10.18
C ASP A 69 -9.92 0.69 -9.46
N GLY A 70 -10.73 -0.20 -8.89
CA GLY A 70 -11.92 0.15 -8.12
C GLY A 70 -11.59 0.99 -6.89
N PHE A 71 -10.53 0.64 -6.17
CA PHE A 71 -10.05 1.41 -5.03
C PHE A 71 -9.61 2.82 -5.45
N VAL A 72 -8.74 2.94 -6.47
CA VAL A 72 -8.25 4.23 -6.98
C VAL A 72 -9.40 5.11 -7.46
N ASN A 73 -10.34 4.55 -8.24
CA ASN A 73 -11.52 5.27 -8.71
C ASN A 73 -12.37 5.80 -7.54
N SER A 74 -12.55 5.00 -6.49
CA SER A 74 -13.32 5.39 -5.30
C SER A 74 -12.64 6.51 -4.51
N MET A 75 -11.32 6.46 -4.38
CA MET A 75 -10.54 7.50 -3.71
C MET A 75 -10.61 8.84 -4.46
N VAL A 76 -10.46 8.80 -5.77
CA VAL A 76 -10.55 10.01 -6.60
C VAL A 76 -11.98 10.56 -6.64
N ALA A 77 -13.00 9.68 -6.66
CA ALA A 77 -14.39 10.09 -6.55
C ALA A 77 -14.66 10.83 -5.23
N ALA A 78 -14.13 10.31 -4.12
CA ALA A 78 -14.22 10.98 -2.83
C ALA A 78 -13.51 12.34 -2.80
N ALA A 79 -12.38 12.48 -3.52
CA ALA A 79 -11.70 13.78 -3.70
C ALA A 79 -12.57 14.77 -4.50
N CYS A 80 -13.22 14.32 -5.58
CA CYS A 80 -14.17 15.15 -6.35
C CYS A 80 -15.32 15.66 -5.47
N GLU A 81 -15.84 14.83 -4.59
CA GLU A 81 -16.86 15.24 -3.62
C GLU A 81 -16.33 16.24 -2.60
N GLY A 82 -15.09 16.04 -2.15
CA GLY A 82 -14.44 16.90 -1.20
C GLY A 82 -14.23 18.34 -1.66
N VAL A 83 -13.85 18.51 -2.93
CA VAL A 83 -13.66 19.84 -3.55
C VAL A 83 -14.96 20.63 -3.57
N ASN A 84 -16.09 19.98 -3.72
CA ASN A 84 -17.39 20.63 -3.75
C ASN A 84 -18.04 20.81 -2.36
N GLY A 85 -17.29 20.55 -1.29
CA GLY A 85 -17.74 20.79 0.10
C GLY A 85 -18.81 19.86 0.62
N SER A 86 -19.20 18.85 -0.16
CA SER A 86 -20.29 17.90 0.18
C SER A 86 -19.80 16.54 0.63
N GLY A 87 -18.51 16.25 0.49
CA GLY A 87 -17.93 14.95 0.77
C GLY A 87 -17.12 14.87 2.06
N ARG A 88 -16.64 13.68 2.34
CA ARG A 88 -15.78 13.31 3.49
C ARG A 88 -14.51 14.16 3.63
N PHE A 89 -14.04 14.73 2.54
CA PHE A 89 -12.83 15.55 2.46
C PHE A 89 -13.12 17.06 2.34
N GLY A 90 -14.37 17.48 2.52
CA GLY A 90 -14.77 18.88 2.43
C GLY A 90 -13.98 19.77 3.39
N PRO A 91 -13.74 21.04 3.03
CA PRO A 91 -13.08 21.99 3.90
C PRO A 91 -13.95 22.21 5.13
N THR A 92 -13.61 21.60 6.25
CA THR A 92 -14.16 22.08 7.52
C THR A 92 -13.53 23.44 7.79
N ALA A 93 -14.34 24.42 8.19
CA ALA A 93 -13.99 25.83 8.35
C ALA A 93 -12.75 26.14 9.25
N LYS A 94 -12.09 25.12 9.78
CA LYS A 94 -10.95 25.22 10.68
C LYS A 94 -9.63 24.68 10.11
N THR A 95 -9.61 24.18 8.85
CA THR A 95 -8.38 23.63 8.28
C THR A 95 -8.13 24.22 6.91
N PRO A 96 -7.18 25.15 6.75
CA PRO A 96 -6.71 25.57 5.44
C PRO A 96 -6.07 24.33 4.77
N GLY A 97 -6.62 23.91 3.64
CA GLY A 97 -6.04 22.88 2.81
C GLY A 97 -6.72 21.51 2.88
N GLY A 98 -7.92 21.40 2.27
CA GLY A 98 -8.57 20.11 2.01
C GLY A 98 -7.68 19.11 1.27
N MET A 99 -6.71 19.61 0.48
CA MET A 99 -5.71 18.79 -0.21
C MET A 99 -4.74 18.10 0.74
N GLY A 100 -4.31 18.72 1.85
CA GLY A 100 -3.43 18.08 2.83
C GLY A 100 -4.09 16.89 3.53
N ARG A 101 -5.39 16.96 3.77
CA ARG A 101 -6.16 15.81 4.29
C ARG A 101 -6.31 14.70 3.27
N PHE A 102 -6.54 15.04 2.01
CA PHE A 102 -6.62 14.06 0.94
C PHE A 102 -5.33 13.24 0.86
N HIS A 103 -4.15 13.87 0.80
CA HIS A 103 -2.87 13.18 0.74
C HIS A 103 -2.61 12.29 1.97
N ASN A 104 -2.84 12.80 3.17
CA ASN A 104 -2.62 12.01 4.39
C ASN A 104 -3.59 10.83 4.52
N THR A 105 -4.85 11.03 4.11
CA THR A 105 -5.87 9.98 4.13
C THR A 105 -5.59 8.97 3.02
N LEU A 106 -5.21 9.44 1.82
CA LEU A 106 -4.90 8.59 0.67
C LEU A 106 -3.81 7.57 0.99
N SER A 107 -2.66 8.03 1.52
CA SER A 107 -1.54 7.13 1.87
C SER A 107 -1.97 6.09 2.91
N LYS A 108 -2.67 6.52 3.94
CA LYS A 108 -3.12 5.62 5.00
C LYS A 108 -4.13 4.60 4.50
N GLU A 109 -5.18 5.05 3.82
CA GLU A 109 -6.24 4.17 3.30
C GLU A 109 -5.71 3.22 2.23
N ALA A 110 -4.73 3.65 1.39
CA ALA A 110 -4.10 2.79 0.40
C ALA A 110 -3.31 1.65 1.07
N CYS A 111 -2.50 1.95 2.08
CA CYS A 111 -1.72 0.93 2.76
C CYS A 111 -2.59 -0.02 3.61
N GLU A 112 -3.63 0.49 4.29
CA GLU A 112 -4.61 -0.35 4.99
C GLU A 112 -5.33 -1.29 4.00
N PHE A 113 -5.77 -0.77 2.86
CA PHE A 113 -6.42 -1.56 1.82
C PHE A 113 -5.50 -2.66 1.28
N VAL A 114 -4.24 -2.33 0.94
CA VAL A 114 -3.27 -3.32 0.44
C VAL A 114 -2.96 -4.37 1.49
N HIS A 115 -2.77 -3.96 2.75
CA HIS A 115 -2.54 -4.89 3.86
C HIS A 115 -3.68 -5.89 4.02
N ASP A 116 -4.92 -5.42 4.01
CA ASP A 116 -6.11 -6.26 4.14
C ASP A 116 -6.29 -7.20 2.94
N MET A 117 -5.88 -6.75 1.74
CA MET A 117 -5.99 -7.52 0.50
C MET A 117 -4.79 -8.44 0.24
N ALA A 118 -3.69 -8.34 1.01
CA ALA A 118 -2.42 -9.01 0.73
C ALA A 118 -2.57 -10.52 0.51
N ALA A 119 -3.26 -11.21 1.42
CA ALA A 119 -3.51 -12.65 1.28
C ALA A 119 -4.38 -13.00 0.06
N GLY A 120 -5.27 -12.10 -0.34
CA GLY A 120 -6.10 -12.25 -1.54
C GLY A 120 -5.28 -12.06 -2.82
N LEU A 121 -4.40 -11.08 -2.85
CA LEU A 121 -3.49 -10.80 -3.97
C LEU A 121 -2.57 -11.99 -4.24
N GLU A 122 -1.96 -12.57 -3.19
CA GLU A 122 -1.15 -13.78 -3.32
C GLU A 122 -1.93 -14.97 -3.90
N ARG A 123 -3.14 -15.22 -3.38
CA ARG A 123 -4.00 -16.31 -3.90
C ARG A 123 -4.42 -16.11 -5.35
N MET A 124 -4.48 -14.86 -5.80
CA MET A 124 -4.75 -14.51 -7.20
C MET A 124 -3.51 -14.53 -8.09
N GLY A 125 -2.33 -14.87 -7.52
CA GLY A 125 -1.09 -15.05 -8.26
C GLY A 125 -0.27 -13.77 -8.44
N VAL A 126 -0.54 -12.71 -7.67
CA VAL A 126 0.33 -11.53 -7.65
C VAL A 126 1.63 -11.91 -6.97
N THR A 127 2.74 -11.80 -7.68
CA THR A 127 4.06 -12.19 -7.19
C THR A 127 4.57 -11.19 -6.16
N ARG A 128 5.13 -11.68 -5.07
CA ARG A 128 5.97 -10.85 -4.21
C ARG A 128 7.31 -10.66 -4.88
N SER A 129 7.80 -9.43 -4.83
CA SER A 129 9.18 -9.11 -5.19
C SER A 129 10.11 -9.81 -4.20
N ASN A 130 11.01 -10.66 -4.68
CA ASN A 130 12.03 -11.34 -3.86
C ASN A 130 13.08 -10.37 -3.27
N ASN A 131 12.87 -9.05 -3.41
CA ASN A 131 13.72 -8.02 -2.81
C ASN A 131 13.52 -7.86 -1.30
N PHE A 132 12.43 -8.36 -0.74
CA PHE A 132 12.47 -8.69 0.68
C PHE A 132 13.44 -9.85 0.80
N ALA A 133 14.60 -9.58 1.30
CA ALA A 133 15.58 -10.57 1.66
C ALA A 133 14.86 -11.79 2.25
N GLU A 134 14.54 -12.77 1.40
CA GLU A 134 14.32 -14.12 1.84
C GLU A 134 15.52 -14.38 2.72
N GLY A 135 15.24 -14.50 3.98
CA GLY A 135 16.13 -14.26 5.06
C GLY A 135 17.52 -14.72 4.70
N ILE A 136 18.49 -13.88 4.97
CA ILE A 136 19.89 -14.30 4.89
C ILE A 136 19.87 -15.77 5.18
N ALA A 137 20.06 -16.61 4.16
CA ALA A 137 20.07 -18.06 4.33
C ALA A 137 21.30 -18.34 5.17
N PHE A 138 21.13 -18.33 6.48
CA PHE A 138 22.18 -18.75 7.36
C PHE A 138 22.41 -20.21 7.04
N ARG A 139 23.58 -20.52 6.56
CA ARG A 139 24.04 -21.90 6.56
C ARG A 139 23.81 -22.42 7.98
N SER A 140 22.91 -23.35 8.12
CA SER A 140 22.59 -23.91 9.44
C SER A 140 23.76 -24.73 10.01
N THR A 141 24.77 -25.04 9.16
CA THR A 141 25.95 -25.82 9.52
C THR A 141 27.20 -25.20 8.90
N ASP A 142 28.31 -25.20 9.62
CA ASP A 142 29.63 -24.84 9.10
C ASP A 142 30.20 -25.95 8.20
N GLU A 143 31.43 -25.75 7.68
CA GLU A 143 32.11 -26.74 6.85
C GLU A 143 32.41 -28.07 7.57
N SER A 144 32.38 -28.07 8.89
CA SER A 144 32.57 -29.27 9.74
C SER A 144 31.26 -29.99 10.07
N GLY A 145 30.11 -29.44 9.63
CA GLY A 145 28.78 -29.98 9.95
C GLY A 145 28.24 -29.56 11.33
N ALA A 146 28.94 -28.66 12.04
CA ALA A 146 28.46 -28.13 13.30
C ALA A 146 27.38 -27.07 13.05
N GLN A 147 26.36 -27.04 13.89
CA GLN A 147 25.25 -26.12 13.79
C GLN A 147 25.71 -24.70 14.12
N ILE A 148 25.58 -23.77 13.14
CA ILE A 148 25.89 -22.36 13.35
C ILE A 148 24.69 -21.72 14.03
N VAL A 149 24.90 -21.23 15.25
CA VAL A 149 23.89 -20.44 15.95
C VAL A 149 23.94 -19.01 15.40
N PRO A 150 22.89 -18.49 14.73
CA PRO A 150 22.91 -17.14 14.20
C PRO A 150 23.01 -16.13 15.34
N LEU A 151 23.93 -15.16 15.19
CA LEU A 151 24.16 -14.06 16.15
C LEU A 151 22.88 -13.23 16.41
N PHE A 152 21.97 -13.22 15.43
CA PHE A 152 20.70 -12.51 15.53
C PHE A 152 19.55 -13.49 15.30
N GLN A 153 19.04 -14.07 16.38
CA GLN A 153 17.77 -14.79 16.31
C GLN A 153 16.61 -13.81 16.48
N ARG A 154 15.57 -13.97 15.67
CA ARG A 154 14.33 -13.15 15.71
C ARG A 154 13.69 -13.12 17.11
N LYS A 155 13.99 -14.10 17.96
CA LYS A 155 13.56 -14.20 19.35
C LYS A 155 14.44 -13.40 20.33
N GLY A 156 15.59 -12.87 19.88
CA GLY A 156 16.51 -12.09 20.72
C GLY A 156 16.12 -10.62 20.90
N PHE A 157 15.16 -10.11 20.11
CA PHE A 157 14.77 -8.70 20.14
C PHE A 157 13.36 -8.47 20.69
N GLY A 158 12.85 -9.22 21.60
CA GLY A 158 11.50 -8.90 22.04
C GLY A 158 11.00 -9.50 23.32
N ASN A 159 11.43 -10.58 23.77
CA ASN A 159 11.17 -11.11 25.11
C ASN A 159 12.36 -11.97 25.49
N LYS A 160 13.10 -11.56 26.51
CA LYS A 160 14.04 -12.46 27.16
C LYS A 160 13.27 -13.72 27.54
N PRO A 161 13.49 -14.88 26.91
CA PRO A 161 13.08 -16.10 27.54
C PRO A 161 13.96 -16.23 28.78
N ASP A 162 13.35 -16.51 29.92
CA ASP A 162 14.03 -16.66 31.21
C ASP A 162 15.05 -17.81 31.23
N ASN A 163 15.20 -18.53 30.14
CA ASN A 163 16.22 -19.53 29.89
C ASN A 163 16.89 -19.27 28.54
N TRP A 164 18.08 -18.72 28.58
CA TRP A 164 19.05 -18.94 27.53
C TRP A 164 19.45 -20.41 27.64
N ASP A 165 18.96 -21.25 26.74
CA ASP A 165 19.52 -22.57 26.53
C ASP A 165 20.96 -22.40 26.03
N ILE A 166 21.87 -22.26 27.00
CA ILE A 166 23.29 -22.40 26.76
C ILE A 166 23.47 -23.84 26.28
N ALA A 167 24.01 -24.00 25.08
CA ALA A 167 24.27 -25.29 24.51
C ALA A 167 24.90 -26.22 25.58
N PRO A 168 24.43 -27.45 25.74
CA PRO A 168 24.98 -28.34 26.76
C PRO A 168 26.48 -28.51 26.50
N GLY A 169 27.31 -27.94 27.37
CA GLY A 169 28.77 -27.98 27.26
C GLY A 169 29.50 -26.67 27.52
N SER A 170 28.85 -25.50 27.57
CA SER A 170 29.51 -24.25 27.93
C SER A 170 29.40 -24.01 29.44
N THR A 171 30.30 -24.56 30.22
CA THR A 171 30.55 -24.14 31.61
C THR A 171 31.35 -22.84 31.60
N GLY A 172 30.66 -21.72 31.27
CA GLY A 172 31.22 -20.40 31.45
C GLY A 172 31.05 -19.96 32.87
N THR A 173 32.03 -20.21 33.70
CA THR A 173 32.23 -19.56 35.02
C THR A 173 32.58 -18.12 34.78
N TYR A 174 31.67 -17.20 35.01
CA TYR A 174 31.99 -15.80 35.17
C TYR A 174 32.31 -15.56 36.66
N GLY A 175 33.60 -15.28 36.93
CA GLY A 175 34.04 -14.70 38.19
C GLY A 175 33.83 -13.18 38.20
#